data_5a431cdf6aaaf8a4e3b02a31753456cc
#
_entry.id   5a431cdf6aaaf8a4e3b02a31753456cc
#
_cell.length_a   1.000
_cell.length_b   1.000
_cell.length_c   1.000
_cell.angle_alpha   90.00
_cell.angle_beta   90.00
_cell.angle_gamma   90.00
#
_symmetry.space_group_name_H-M   'P 1'
#
loop_
_entity.id
_entity.type
_entity.pdbx_description
1 polymer ?
#
loop_
_entity_poly.entity_id
_entity_poly.type
_entity_poly.pdbx_seq_one_letter_code
_entity_poly.pdbx_strand_id
1 'polypeptide(L)'
;MKENKPCLLLLNDIHISKDNTPAFQANWQEAMGICRERDIREVVVGGDLFFSRAAQTLDVLLAVRDMLVSAADHDIHVTLAEGNHDKVNQESLCGYCHVFDRHPNVTVVDEYLTLCRPEWKFALHVMSYFPEDGSFAERLGRLAAEALSGEPEHFLYIHEGINGALAQPS
;
A
#
# COMPACT_ATOMS: atom_id res chain seq x y z
N MET A 1 -3.12 15.85 -28.37
CA MET A 1 -2.48 14.89 -27.43
C MET A 1 -3.50 14.67 -26.31
N LYS A 2 -3.89 13.42 -26.00
CA LYS A 2 -4.68 13.16 -24.78
C LYS A 2 -3.77 13.45 -23.59
N GLU A 3 -4.17 14.34 -22.74
CA GLU A 3 -3.48 14.62 -21.48
C GLU A 3 -3.43 13.33 -20.65
N ASN A 4 -2.24 12.91 -20.21
CA ASN A 4 -2.09 11.76 -19.33
C ASN A 4 -2.64 12.18 -17.95
N LYS A 5 -3.80 11.62 -17.58
CA LYS A 5 -4.43 11.88 -16.29
C LYS A 5 -3.95 10.85 -15.28
N PRO A 6 -3.48 11.26 -14.09
CA PRO A 6 -3.16 10.30 -13.02
C PRO A 6 -4.42 9.53 -12.63
N CYS A 7 -4.27 8.23 -12.36
CA CYS A 7 -5.40 7.35 -12.07
C CYS A 7 -5.34 6.70 -10.68
N LEU A 8 -4.18 6.76 -10.02
CA LEU A 8 -3.98 6.27 -8.66
C LEU A 8 -2.90 7.08 -7.94
N LEU A 9 -2.90 7.02 -6.61
CA LEU A 9 -1.88 7.58 -5.73
C LEU A 9 -1.15 6.42 -5.02
N LEU A 10 0.17 6.39 -5.12
CA LEU A 10 1.03 5.44 -4.39
C LEU A 10 1.68 6.14 -3.21
N LEU A 11 1.57 5.56 -2.03
CA LEU A 11 2.18 6.02 -0.79
C LEU A 11 2.97 4.86 -0.17
N ASN A 12 4.07 5.17 0.50
CA ASN A 12 4.93 4.17 1.14
C ASN A 12 5.62 4.77 2.37
N ASP A 13 6.07 3.91 3.29
CA ASP A 13 6.89 4.30 4.45
C ASP A 13 6.30 5.46 5.26
N ILE A 14 5.01 5.40 5.57
CA ILE A 14 4.29 6.44 6.31
C ILE A 14 4.79 6.51 7.76
N HIS A 15 5.03 5.36 8.39
CA HIS A 15 5.55 5.22 9.74
C HIS A 15 4.80 6.06 10.78
N ILE A 16 3.46 5.95 10.78
CA ILE A 16 2.66 6.67 11.78
C ILE A 16 3.00 6.22 13.20
N SER A 17 3.19 7.19 14.06
CA SER A 17 3.46 7.03 15.49
C SER A 17 2.69 8.07 16.29
N LYS A 18 2.66 7.91 17.60
CA LYS A 18 2.06 8.90 18.49
C LYS A 18 2.67 10.30 18.31
N ASP A 19 3.96 10.36 18.04
CA ASP A 19 4.71 11.63 18.00
C ASP A 19 4.49 12.40 16.68
N ASN A 20 4.16 11.71 15.59
CA ASN A 20 3.97 12.33 14.28
C ASN A 20 2.52 12.37 13.79
N THR A 21 1.55 11.93 14.60
CA THR A 21 0.14 11.89 14.23
C THR A 21 -0.40 13.21 13.63
N PRO A 22 -0.07 14.41 14.19
CA PRO A 22 -0.54 15.67 13.58
C PRO A 22 0.04 15.93 12.18
N ALA A 23 1.31 15.63 11.96
CA ALA A 23 1.95 15.75 10.65
C ALA A 23 1.38 14.75 9.66
N PHE A 24 1.16 13.51 10.10
CA PHE A 24 0.48 12.49 9.31
C PHE A 24 -0.91 12.94 8.85
N GLN A 25 -1.73 13.48 9.76
CA GLN A 25 -3.07 13.97 9.43
C GLN A 25 -3.04 15.11 8.41
N ALA A 26 -2.10 16.05 8.55
CA ALA A 26 -1.93 17.14 7.59
C ALA A 26 -1.53 16.63 6.20
N ASN A 27 -0.55 15.73 6.13
CA ASN A 27 -0.11 15.12 4.87
C ASN A 27 -1.23 14.30 4.21
N TRP A 28 -2.02 13.59 5.01
CA TRP A 28 -3.17 12.85 4.49
C TRP A 28 -4.24 13.77 3.89
N GLN A 29 -4.54 14.89 4.55
CA GLN A 29 -5.47 15.89 4.00
C GLN A 29 -4.98 16.47 2.67
N GLU A 30 -3.69 16.72 2.54
CA GLU A 30 -3.08 17.14 1.28
C GLU A 30 -3.24 16.04 0.20
N ALA A 31 -2.94 14.79 0.53
CA ALA A 31 -3.13 13.65 -0.37
C ALA A 31 -4.58 13.53 -0.85
N MET A 32 -5.56 13.68 0.05
CA MET A 32 -6.99 13.66 -0.30
C MET A 32 -7.36 14.88 -1.17
N GLY A 33 -6.75 16.03 -0.95
CA GLY A 33 -6.87 17.21 -1.80
C GLY A 33 -6.43 16.91 -3.24
N ILE A 34 -5.24 16.35 -3.39
CA ILE A 34 -4.69 15.94 -4.70
C ILE A 34 -5.60 14.91 -5.38
N CYS A 35 -6.08 13.91 -4.65
CA CYS A 35 -6.97 12.90 -5.20
C CYS A 35 -8.26 13.53 -5.77
N ARG A 36 -8.89 14.45 -5.03
CA ARG A 36 -10.09 15.16 -5.49
C ARG A 36 -9.84 16.04 -6.71
N GLU A 37 -8.77 16.83 -6.69
CA GLU A 37 -8.42 17.72 -7.80
C GLU A 37 -8.11 16.96 -9.09
N ARG A 38 -7.52 15.76 -8.97
CA ARG A 38 -7.11 14.93 -10.09
C ARG A 38 -8.11 13.83 -10.44
N ASP A 39 -9.23 13.73 -9.68
CA ASP A 39 -10.23 12.67 -9.80
C ASP A 39 -9.61 11.26 -9.69
N ILE A 40 -8.72 11.09 -8.70
CA ILE A 40 -8.10 9.82 -8.34
C ILE A 40 -9.03 9.12 -7.35
N ARG A 41 -9.36 7.86 -7.62
CA ARG A 41 -10.26 7.05 -6.79
C ARG A 41 -9.57 5.86 -6.12
N GLU A 42 -8.29 5.68 -6.37
CA GLU A 42 -7.49 4.59 -5.82
C GLU A 42 -6.25 5.14 -5.13
N VAL A 43 -6.06 4.75 -3.88
CA VAL A 43 -4.84 4.99 -3.12
C VAL A 43 -4.26 3.64 -2.71
N VAL A 44 -2.98 3.44 -2.93
CA VAL A 44 -2.26 2.25 -2.49
C VAL A 44 -1.19 2.66 -1.49
N VAL A 45 -1.27 2.11 -0.28
CA VAL A 45 -0.20 2.18 0.72
C VAL A 45 0.61 0.89 0.61
N GLY A 46 1.84 1.02 0.18
CA GLY A 46 2.69 -0.10 -0.23
C GLY A 46 3.50 -0.73 0.89
N GLY A 47 3.18 -0.45 2.14
CA GLY A 47 3.83 -1.01 3.33
C GLY A 47 4.34 0.06 4.28
N ASP A 48 4.68 -0.38 5.49
CA ASP A 48 5.18 0.43 6.60
C ASP A 48 4.26 1.62 6.93
N LEU A 49 2.96 1.34 7.02
CA LEU A 49 1.97 2.30 7.51
C LEU A 49 2.27 2.66 8.97
N PHE A 50 2.60 1.68 9.80
CA PHE A 50 2.89 1.85 11.21
C PHE A 50 4.40 1.92 11.48
N PHE A 51 4.79 2.72 12.50
CA PHE A 51 6.18 2.82 12.93
C PHE A 51 6.60 1.67 13.86
N SER A 52 5.75 1.30 14.81
CA SER A 52 6.09 0.33 15.85
C SER A 52 5.69 -1.09 15.47
N ARG A 53 6.65 -2.02 15.52
CA ARG A 53 6.39 -3.46 15.37
C ARG A 53 5.79 -4.10 16.62
N ALA A 54 6.07 -3.54 17.81
CA ALA A 54 5.73 -4.21 19.07
C ALA A 54 4.26 -4.09 19.43
N ALA A 55 3.67 -2.90 19.24
CA ALA A 55 2.27 -2.62 19.54
C ALA A 55 1.85 -1.29 18.93
N GLN A 56 0.56 -1.13 18.69
CA GLN A 56 -0.05 0.15 18.30
C GLN A 56 -0.84 0.75 19.45
N THR A 57 -0.71 2.06 19.63
CA THR A 57 -1.53 2.78 20.61
C THR A 57 -2.92 3.08 20.04
N LEU A 58 -3.88 3.29 20.93
CA LEU A 58 -5.24 3.64 20.51
C LEU A 58 -5.27 4.92 19.65
N ASP A 59 -4.47 5.93 20.01
CA ASP A 59 -4.42 7.20 19.27
C ASP A 59 -3.97 7.00 17.82
N VAL A 60 -2.97 6.13 17.60
CA VAL A 60 -2.48 5.77 16.25
C VAL A 60 -3.56 5.02 15.47
N LEU A 61 -4.21 4.02 16.09
CA LEU A 61 -5.29 3.26 15.43
C LEU A 61 -6.47 4.16 15.05
N LEU A 62 -6.83 5.10 15.94
CA LEU A 62 -7.89 6.07 15.66
C LEU A 62 -7.51 7.02 14.52
N ALA A 63 -6.26 7.48 14.46
CA ALA A 63 -5.79 8.34 13.38
C ALA A 63 -5.82 7.61 12.01
N VAL A 64 -5.45 6.34 11.97
CA VAL A 64 -5.57 5.53 10.74
C VAL A 64 -7.04 5.29 10.39
N ARG A 65 -7.90 4.99 11.36
CA ARG A 65 -9.35 4.89 11.11
C ARG A 65 -9.89 6.17 10.48
N ASP A 66 -9.56 7.33 11.04
CA ASP A 66 -10.05 8.62 10.55
C ASP A 66 -9.50 8.93 9.14
N MET A 67 -8.27 8.50 8.84
CA MET A 67 -7.69 8.49 7.49
C MET A 67 -8.59 7.72 6.51
N LEU A 68 -8.94 6.47 6.85
CA LEU A 68 -9.74 5.59 5.99
C LEU A 68 -11.18 6.10 5.83
N VAL A 69 -11.78 6.63 6.90
CA VAL A 69 -13.11 7.26 6.85
C VAL A 69 -13.09 8.47 5.91
N SER A 70 -12.06 9.33 6.01
CA SER A 70 -11.97 10.50 5.14
C SER A 70 -11.78 10.13 3.66
N ALA A 71 -11.11 9.01 3.36
CA ALA A 71 -11.05 8.50 2.00
C ALA A 71 -12.42 8.02 1.51
N ALA A 72 -13.13 7.25 2.34
CA ALA A 72 -14.48 6.76 2.04
C ALA A 72 -15.49 7.89 1.80
N ASP A 73 -15.41 8.99 2.56
CA ASP A 73 -16.26 10.17 2.39
C ASP A 73 -16.08 10.85 1.02
N HIS A 74 -15.02 10.49 0.31
CA HIS A 74 -14.70 10.99 -1.04
C HIS A 74 -14.76 9.90 -2.13
N ASP A 75 -15.36 8.75 -1.84
CA ASP A 75 -15.42 7.58 -2.74
C ASP A 75 -14.02 7.13 -3.21
N ILE A 76 -13.02 7.24 -2.34
CA ILE A 76 -11.65 6.81 -2.61
C ILE A 76 -11.45 5.45 -1.95
N HIS A 77 -11.05 4.46 -2.73
CA HIS A 77 -10.66 3.14 -2.23
C HIS A 77 -9.21 3.14 -1.78
N VAL A 78 -8.93 2.50 -0.65
CA VAL A 78 -7.57 2.39 -0.10
C VAL A 78 -7.15 0.92 -0.04
N THR A 79 -6.11 0.59 -0.77
CA THR A 79 -5.44 -0.72 -0.68
C THR A 79 -4.24 -0.59 0.26
N LEU A 80 -4.20 -1.44 1.30
CA LEU A 80 -3.14 -1.48 2.29
C LEU A 80 -2.32 -2.76 2.09
N ALA A 81 -1.11 -2.65 1.57
CA ALA A 81 -0.11 -3.69 1.70
C ALA A 81 0.62 -3.53 3.03
N GLU A 82 1.03 -4.62 3.63
CA GLU A 82 1.77 -4.59 4.88
C GLU A 82 3.28 -4.65 4.63
N GLY A 83 4.01 -3.72 5.26
CA GLY A 83 5.46 -3.74 5.34
C GLY A 83 5.95 -4.53 6.55
N ASN A 84 7.26 -4.53 6.74
CA ASN A 84 7.86 -5.25 7.85
C ASN A 84 7.61 -4.58 9.23
N HIS A 85 7.25 -3.31 9.28
CA HIS A 85 6.82 -2.61 10.49
C HIS A 85 5.34 -2.82 10.83
N ASP A 86 4.54 -3.26 9.88
CA ASP A 86 3.12 -3.51 10.10
C ASP A 86 2.84 -4.87 10.76
N LYS A 87 3.88 -5.68 10.99
CA LYS A 87 3.79 -7.04 11.53
C LYS A 87 4.50 -7.18 12.87
N VAL A 88 3.86 -7.92 13.79
CA VAL A 88 4.43 -8.20 15.12
C VAL A 88 5.70 -9.06 15.02
N ASN A 89 5.71 -9.99 14.08
CA ASN A 89 6.86 -10.83 13.75
C ASN A 89 6.87 -11.12 12.25
N GLN A 90 8.01 -11.60 11.75
CA GLN A 90 8.20 -11.86 10.33
C GLN A 90 7.50 -13.15 9.85
N GLU A 91 7.05 -14.01 10.75
CA GLU A 91 6.39 -15.27 10.42
C GLU A 91 4.87 -15.10 10.24
N SER A 92 4.32 -13.97 10.64
CA SER A 92 2.88 -13.69 10.53
C SER A 92 2.51 -13.17 9.15
N LEU A 93 1.52 -13.79 8.52
CA LEU A 93 0.92 -13.25 7.30
C LEU A 93 0.07 -12.02 7.59
N CYS A 94 -0.62 -11.99 8.73
CA CYS A 94 -1.49 -10.89 9.14
C CYS A 94 -0.75 -9.93 10.07
N GLY A 95 -0.85 -8.64 9.78
CA GLY A 95 -0.32 -7.56 10.59
C GLY A 95 -1.41 -6.61 11.09
N TYR A 96 -1.00 -5.41 11.49
CA TYR A 96 -1.90 -4.42 12.11
C TYR A 96 -2.95 -3.85 11.14
N CYS A 97 -2.69 -3.85 9.83
CA CYS A 97 -3.64 -3.36 8.84
C CYS A 97 -4.95 -4.16 8.84
N HIS A 98 -4.92 -5.43 9.27
CA HIS A 98 -6.10 -6.28 9.38
C HIS A 98 -7.15 -5.82 10.40
N VAL A 99 -6.80 -4.88 11.30
CA VAL A 99 -7.79 -4.21 12.15
C VAL A 99 -8.85 -3.48 11.31
N PHE A 100 -8.51 -3.13 10.07
CA PHE A 100 -9.34 -2.35 9.14
C PHE A 100 -9.90 -3.18 7.97
N ASP A 101 -9.72 -4.50 7.93
CA ASP A 101 -10.13 -5.36 6.81
C ASP A 101 -11.64 -5.38 6.54
N ARG A 102 -12.43 -4.99 7.53
CA ARG A 102 -13.90 -4.88 7.43
C ARG A 102 -14.40 -3.51 7.01
N HIS A 103 -13.52 -2.55 6.81
CA HIS A 103 -13.92 -1.24 6.33
C HIS A 103 -14.33 -1.32 4.84
N PRO A 104 -15.51 -0.78 4.43
CA PRO A 104 -16.06 -1.02 3.09
C PRO A 104 -15.20 -0.51 1.94
N ASN A 105 -14.39 0.53 2.19
CA ASN A 105 -13.52 1.15 1.18
C ASN A 105 -12.05 0.75 1.35
N VAL A 106 -11.77 -0.37 2.03
CA VAL A 106 -10.41 -0.83 2.29
C VAL A 106 -10.23 -2.26 1.79
N THR A 107 -9.09 -2.50 1.18
CA THR A 107 -8.60 -3.85 0.91
C THR A 107 -7.25 -4.01 1.59
N VAL A 108 -7.12 -4.97 2.47
CA VAL A 108 -5.83 -5.37 3.06
C VAL A 108 -5.25 -6.51 2.23
N VAL A 109 -3.99 -6.39 1.85
CA VAL A 109 -3.30 -7.37 1.02
C VAL A 109 -2.51 -8.33 1.91
N ASP A 110 -2.89 -9.60 1.93
CA ASP A 110 -2.17 -10.64 2.69
C ASP A 110 -0.82 -10.97 2.06
N GLU A 111 -0.85 -11.46 0.84
CA GLU A 111 0.33 -11.87 0.09
C GLU A 111 0.55 -10.95 -1.10
N TYR A 112 -0.34 -11.02 -2.07
CA TYR A 112 -0.38 -10.10 -3.20
C TYR A 112 -1.80 -9.93 -3.73
N LEU A 113 -2.02 -8.82 -4.42
CA LEU A 113 -3.28 -8.48 -5.08
C LEU A 113 -2.97 -7.85 -6.43
N THR A 114 -3.70 -8.26 -7.46
CA THR A 114 -3.66 -7.61 -8.77
C THR A 114 -4.82 -6.64 -8.90
N LEU A 115 -4.51 -5.36 -9.01
CA LEU A 115 -5.48 -4.30 -9.26
C LEU A 115 -5.58 -4.04 -10.77
N CYS A 116 -6.79 -4.20 -11.28
CA CYS A 116 -7.15 -3.84 -12.66
C CYS A 116 -8.41 -2.98 -12.63
N ARG A 117 -8.49 -1.99 -13.49
CA ARG A 117 -9.70 -1.16 -13.69
C ARG A 117 -9.96 -1.03 -15.18
N PRO A 118 -11.21 -0.92 -15.61
CA PRO A 118 -11.55 -0.84 -17.04
C PRO A 118 -10.91 0.35 -17.76
N GLU A 119 -10.67 1.44 -17.04
CA GLU A 119 -10.04 2.66 -17.54
C GLU A 119 -8.51 2.62 -17.56
N TRP A 120 -7.89 1.63 -16.86
CA TRP A 120 -6.44 1.49 -16.82
C TRP A 120 -5.94 0.70 -18.01
N LYS A 121 -4.78 1.09 -18.53
CA LYS A 121 -4.07 0.37 -19.58
C LYS A 121 -3.00 -0.56 -19.01
N PHE A 122 -3.01 -0.76 -17.69
CA PHE A 122 -2.04 -1.57 -16.96
C PHE A 122 -2.71 -2.35 -15.85
N ALA A 123 -2.02 -3.37 -15.37
CA ALA A 123 -2.31 -4.08 -14.13
C ALA A 123 -1.26 -3.69 -13.08
N LEU A 124 -1.69 -3.37 -11.87
CA LEU A 124 -0.80 -3.13 -10.74
C LEU A 124 -0.85 -4.33 -9.79
N HIS A 125 0.28 -4.99 -9.65
CA HIS A 125 0.50 -6.03 -8.65
C HIS A 125 1.03 -5.40 -7.38
N VAL A 126 0.29 -5.51 -6.29
CA VAL A 126 0.69 -5.03 -4.97
C VAL A 126 1.05 -6.24 -4.12
N MET A 127 2.24 -6.27 -3.57
CA MET A 127 2.75 -7.38 -2.77
C MET A 127 3.17 -6.90 -1.39
N SER A 128 2.58 -7.50 -0.35
CA SER A 128 2.96 -7.24 1.04
C SER A 128 4.30 -7.89 1.37
N TYR A 129 4.96 -7.36 2.41
CA TYR A 129 6.13 -7.98 3.02
C TYR A 129 5.76 -9.31 3.68
N PHE A 130 6.58 -10.32 3.48
CA PHE A 130 6.47 -11.60 4.16
C PHE A 130 7.86 -12.24 4.33
N PRO A 131 8.00 -13.25 5.24
CA PRO A 131 9.30 -13.79 5.59
C PRO A 131 10.05 -14.36 4.38
N GLU A 132 11.38 -14.22 4.42
CA GLU A 132 12.28 -14.85 3.45
C GLU A 132 12.44 -16.37 3.74
N ASP A 133 11.36 -17.11 3.59
CA ASP A 133 11.37 -18.59 3.65
C ASP A 133 11.51 -19.24 2.27
N GLY A 134 11.83 -18.44 1.24
CA GLY A 134 11.85 -18.83 -0.16
C GLY A 134 10.53 -18.61 -0.91
N SER A 135 9.45 -18.32 -0.18
CA SER A 135 8.13 -18.12 -0.79
C SER A 135 8.03 -16.83 -1.63
N PHE A 136 8.85 -15.82 -1.32
CA PHE A 136 8.92 -14.60 -2.12
C PHE A 136 9.23 -14.89 -3.59
N ALA A 137 10.29 -15.66 -3.85
CA ALA A 137 10.69 -16.00 -5.22
C ALA A 137 9.62 -16.81 -5.96
N GLU A 138 8.91 -17.71 -5.26
CA GLU A 138 7.80 -18.47 -5.83
C GLU A 138 6.63 -17.57 -6.22
N ARG A 139 6.23 -16.64 -5.34
CA ARG A 139 5.14 -15.68 -5.59
C ARG A 139 5.49 -14.72 -6.71
N LEU A 140 6.71 -14.19 -6.71
CA LEU A 140 7.21 -13.35 -7.80
C LEU A 140 7.20 -14.10 -9.14
N GLY A 141 7.59 -15.38 -9.12
CA GLY A 141 7.53 -16.24 -10.31
C GLY A 141 6.10 -16.44 -10.84
N ARG A 142 5.11 -16.59 -9.96
CA ARG A 142 3.69 -16.67 -10.34
C ARG A 142 3.22 -15.37 -10.99
N LEU A 143 3.50 -14.21 -10.36
CA LEU A 143 3.16 -12.90 -10.91
C LEU A 143 3.83 -12.64 -12.25
N ALA A 144 5.11 -13.02 -12.37
CA ALA A 144 5.84 -12.90 -13.65
C ALA A 144 5.21 -13.76 -14.76
N ALA A 145 4.75 -14.95 -14.44
CA ALA A 145 4.07 -15.83 -15.40
C ALA A 145 2.73 -15.24 -15.86
N GLU A 146 1.97 -14.61 -14.97
CA GLU A 146 0.74 -13.89 -15.31
C GLU A 146 1.05 -12.68 -16.21
N ALA A 147 2.08 -11.91 -15.90
CA ALA A 147 2.49 -10.73 -16.64
C ALA A 147 3.00 -11.05 -18.05
N LEU A 148 3.67 -12.18 -18.24
CA LEU A 148 4.18 -12.62 -19.55
C LEU A 148 3.10 -13.07 -20.53
N SER A 149 1.84 -13.18 -20.10
CA SER A 149 0.74 -13.62 -20.95
C SER A 149 0.25 -12.57 -21.96
N GLY A 150 0.78 -11.35 -21.97
CA GLY A 150 0.48 -10.30 -22.94
C GLY A 150 0.00 -8.98 -22.32
N GLU A 151 -0.79 -8.20 -23.08
CA GLU A 151 -1.39 -6.95 -22.59
C GLU A 151 -2.38 -7.19 -21.45
N PRO A 152 -2.51 -6.26 -20.49
CA PRO A 152 -1.94 -4.91 -20.43
C PRO A 152 -0.48 -4.84 -19.93
N GLU A 153 0.11 -3.64 -19.87
CA GLU A 153 1.39 -3.44 -19.15
C GLU A 153 1.23 -3.81 -17.67
N HIS A 154 2.26 -4.42 -17.08
CA HIS A 154 2.24 -4.86 -15.68
C HIS A 154 3.26 -4.09 -14.85
N PHE A 155 2.82 -3.57 -13.71
CA PHE A 155 3.68 -2.92 -12.72
C PHE A 155 3.63 -3.72 -11.42
N LEU A 156 4.78 -3.83 -10.74
CA LEU A 156 4.91 -4.45 -9.43
C LEU A 156 5.24 -3.39 -8.39
N TYR A 157 4.43 -3.34 -7.33
CA TYR A 157 4.64 -2.50 -6.16
C TYR A 157 4.87 -3.39 -4.94
N ILE A 158 6.06 -3.35 -4.37
CA ILE A 158 6.52 -4.23 -3.29
C ILE A 158 7.21 -3.43 -2.19
N HIS A 159 7.16 -3.98 -0.98
CA HIS A 159 7.90 -3.49 0.18
C HIS A 159 9.06 -4.44 0.50
N GLU A 160 10.11 -4.38 -0.32
CA GLU A 160 11.29 -5.25 -0.22
C GLU A 160 12.58 -4.56 -0.61
N GLY A 161 13.68 -4.95 0.03
CA GLY A 161 15.01 -4.52 -0.33
C GLY A 161 15.57 -5.33 -1.51
N ILE A 162 15.79 -4.68 -2.64
CA ILE A 162 16.38 -5.33 -3.81
C ILE A 162 17.88 -5.07 -3.84
N ASN A 163 18.68 -6.14 -3.74
CA ASN A 163 20.14 -6.05 -3.82
C ASN A 163 20.58 -5.40 -5.14
N GLY A 164 21.42 -4.37 -5.02
CA GLY A 164 21.95 -3.64 -6.18
C GLY A 164 21.01 -2.56 -6.75
N ALA A 165 19.80 -2.40 -6.23
CA ALA A 165 18.89 -1.32 -6.64
C ALA A 165 19.31 0.04 -6.11
N LEU A 166 20.00 0.09 -4.96
CA LEU A 166 20.59 1.31 -4.40
C LEU A 166 22.10 1.21 -4.51
N ALA A 167 22.73 2.28 -5.03
CA ALA A 167 24.19 2.42 -4.94
C ALA A 167 24.57 2.47 -3.46
N GLN A 168 25.38 1.52 -3.00
CA GLN A 168 25.94 1.62 -1.66
C GLN A 168 26.79 2.89 -1.61
N PRO A 169 26.62 3.77 -0.61
CA PRO A 169 27.54 4.87 -0.44
C PRO A 169 28.95 4.28 -0.20
N SER A 170 29.88 4.67 -1.05
CA SER A 170 31.31 4.32 -0.98
C SER A 170 31.97 4.93 0.25
#